data_94325c61297e22c06c354e5a2d30c707
#
_entry.id   94325c61297e22c06c354e5a2d30c707
#
_cell.length_a   1.000
_cell.length_b   1.000
_cell.length_c   1.000
_cell.angle_alpha   90.00
_cell.angle_beta   90.00
_cell.angle_gamma   90.00
#
_symmetry.space_group_name_H-M   'P 1'
#
loop_
_entity.id
_entity.type
_entity.pdbx_description
1 polymer ?
#
loop_
_entity_poly.entity_id
_entity_poly.type
_entity_poly.pdbx_seq_one_letter_code
_entity_poly.pdbx_strand_id
1 'polypeptide(L)'
;VGFASGSLFDVADSITETFELEYAQGMPDTNCASTPGAQCVGWGAIPPGGLYEMTKLHVLNMGLTCGLPSYAQVGSTNLMWQLVGTMDQTLNGVKNPDILAPVESKFTLFVAHDENLLAIASFLGVVTWKAEGFQQNDPGPAGALVFELHKVKQSGQVIVRLFYVIATLDQMRHATTLTLDTPPQRIPLTIPACGGRSDCPYDQFKTFINAHVRKDCLVTATPAP
;
A
#
# COMPACT_ATOMS: atom_id res chain seq x y z
N VAL A 1 8.98 -1.43 -29.60
CA VAL A 1 8.58 -1.66 -28.22
C VAL A 1 8.36 -3.15 -28.08
N GLY A 2 9.34 -3.89 -27.52
CA GLY A 2 9.20 -5.33 -27.29
C GLY A 2 8.33 -5.53 -26.04
N PHE A 3 7.17 -6.10 -26.21
CA PHE A 3 6.38 -6.57 -25.06
C PHE A 3 7.09 -7.79 -24.47
N ALA A 4 7.28 -7.79 -23.17
CA ALA A 4 7.76 -8.95 -22.44
C ALA A 4 6.80 -10.13 -22.69
N SER A 5 7.34 -11.34 -22.69
CA SER A 5 6.60 -12.59 -22.89
C SER A 5 5.70 -12.86 -21.67
N GLY A 6 4.54 -12.21 -21.62
CA GLY A 6 3.48 -12.41 -20.63
C GLY A 6 2.19 -12.88 -21.29
N SER A 7 1.23 -13.31 -20.50
CA SER A 7 -0.12 -13.57 -20.98
C SER A 7 -0.76 -12.27 -21.51
N LEU A 8 -1.79 -12.37 -22.35
CA LEU A 8 -2.56 -11.19 -22.79
C LEU A 8 -3.12 -10.40 -21.60
N PHE A 9 -3.38 -11.08 -20.49
CA PHE A 9 -3.86 -10.46 -19.27
C PHE A 9 -2.79 -9.61 -18.60
N ASP A 10 -1.53 -10.09 -18.51
CA ASP A 10 -0.42 -9.33 -17.96
C ASP A 10 -0.10 -8.09 -18.80
N VAL A 11 -0.22 -8.22 -20.12
CA VAL A 11 -0.04 -7.08 -21.04
C VAL A 11 -1.15 -6.04 -20.84
N ALA A 12 -2.40 -6.48 -20.72
CA ALA A 12 -3.54 -5.59 -20.50
C ALA A 12 -3.45 -4.89 -19.13
N ASP A 13 -3.03 -5.59 -18.10
CA ASP A 13 -2.75 -5.07 -16.77
C ASP A 13 -1.71 -3.94 -16.81
N SER A 14 -0.52 -4.23 -17.33
CA SER A 14 0.56 -3.24 -17.45
C SER A 14 0.18 -2.02 -18.30
N ILE A 15 -0.65 -2.19 -19.33
CA ILE A 15 -1.16 -1.08 -20.12
C ILE A 15 -2.10 -0.20 -19.30
N THR A 16 -3.02 -0.81 -18.53
CA THR A 16 -4.00 -0.05 -17.75
C THR A 16 -3.36 0.70 -16.60
N GLU A 17 -2.38 0.11 -15.93
CA GLU A 17 -1.54 0.78 -14.93
C GLU A 17 -0.76 1.95 -15.57
N THR A 18 -0.13 1.73 -16.71
CA THR A 18 0.58 2.81 -17.43
C THR A 18 -0.34 3.99 -17.71
N PHE A 19 -1.57 3.76 -18.13
CA PHE A 19 -2.53 4.84 -18.42
C PHE A 19 -2.97 5.57 -17.15
N GLU A 20 -3.08 4.88 -16.02
CA GLU A 20 -3.33 5.52 -14.73
C GLU A 20 -2.18 6.44 -14.32
N LEU A 21 -0.94 5.97 -14.47
CA LEU A 21 0.27 6.76 -14.22
C LEU A 21 0.39 7.98 -15.15
N GLU A 22 0.08 7.80 -16.43
CA GLU A 22 0.03 8.90 -17.41
C GLU A 22 -1.01 9.96 -17.00
N TYR A 23 -2.18 9.52 -16.54
CA TYR A 23 -3.22 10.41 -16.04
C TYR A 23 -2.77 11.14 -14.76
N ALA A 24 -2.24 10.41 -13.79
CA ALA A 24 -1.80 10.94 -12.51
C ALA A 24 -0.69 11.99 -12.66
N GLN A 25 0.22 11.83 -13.63
CA GLN A 25 1.27 12.82 -13.91
C GLN A 25 0.80 14.04 -14.73
N GLY A 26 -0.49 14.14 -15.04
CA GLY A 26 -1.07 15.31 -15.70
C GLY A 26 -1.07 15.26 -17.23
N MET A 27 -0.85 14.12 -17.86
CA MET A 27 -0.99 14.03 -19.31
C MET A 27 -2.44 14.36 -19.75
N PRO A 28 -2.63 15.07 -20.89
CA PRO A 28 -3.95 15.33 -21.42
C PRO A 28 -4.74 14.02 -21.66
N ASP A 29 -5.99 13.99 -21.20
CA ASP A 29 -6.90 12.84 -21.35
C ASP A 29 -7.89 13.00 -22.50
N THR A 30 -8.07 14.25 -23.00
CA THR A 30 -9.00 14.56 -24.07
C THR A 30 -8.35 15.51 -25.10
N ASN A 31 -8.86 15.49 -26.35
CA ASN A 31 -8.47 16.42 -27.43
C ASN A 31 -7.00 16.40 -27.87
N CYS A 32 -6.30 15.33 -27.64
CA CYS A 32 -4.90 15.18 -28.06
C CYS A 32 -4.69 15.19 -29.58
N ALA A 33 -5.67 14.77 -30.35
CA ALA A 33 -5.59 14.72 -31.81
C ALA A 33 -5.39 16.10 -32.46
N SER A 34 -5.68 17.19 -31.71
CA SER A 34 -5.55 18.56 -32.19
C SER A 34 -4.16 19.19 -31.94
N THR A 35 -3.28 18.55 -31.20
CA THR A 35 -1.95 19.07 -30.87
C THR A 35 -0.88 18.11 -31.40
N PRO A 36 -0.26 18.39 -32.56
CA PRO A 36 0.81 17.53 -33.08
C PRO A 36 1.95 17.37 -32.08
N GLY A 37 2.30 16.10 -31.77
CA GLY A 37 3.39 15.77 -30.84
C GLY A 37 3.01 15.74 -29.36
N ALA A 38 1.75 16.02 -29.00
CA ALA A 38 1.30 15.86 -27.60
C ALA A 38 1.23 14.38 -27.24
N GLN A 39 1.83 14.05 -26.11
CA GLN A 39 1.65 12.73 -25.47
C GLN A 39 0.34 12.78 -24.69
N CYS A 40 -0.50 11.78 -24.86
CA CYS A 40 -1.81 11.70 -24.25
C CYS A 40 -1.98 10.39 -23.51
N VAL A 41 -2.79 10.42 -22.47
CA VAL A 41 -3.21 9.20 -21.77
C VAL A 41 -3.76 8.21 -22.80
N GLY A 42 -3.18 7.00 -22.82
CA GLY A 42 -3.60 5.94 -23.74
C GLY A 42 -3.60 6.35 -25.21
N TRP A 43 -2.62 7.18 -25.63
CA TRP A 43 -2.51 7.73 -26.99
C TRP A 43 -3.76 8.51 -27.47
N GLY A 44 -4.59 8.98 -26.54
CA GLY A 44 -5.83 9.69 -26.85
C GLY A 44 -6.98 8.78 -27.31
N ALA A 45 -6.86 7.46 -27.17
CA ALA A 45 -7.87 6.49 -27.59
C ALA A 45 -8.86 6.13 -26.47
N ILE A 46 -8.63 6.60 -25.22
CA ILE A 46 -9.49 6.27 -24.09
C ILE A 46 -10.72 7.18 -24.09
N PRO A 47 -11.95 6.62 -24.12
CA PRO A 47 -13.16 7.41 -24.02
C PRO A 47 -13.31 8.05 -22.62
N PRO A 48 -14.11 9.12 -22.47
CA PRO A 48 -14.42 9.68 -21.15
C PRO A 48 -14.90 8.62 -20.16
N GLY A 49 -14.31 8.58 -18.95
CA GLY A 49 -14.57 7.56 -17.94
C GLY A 49 -13.96 6.18 -18.22
N GLY A 50 -13.40 5.97 -19.40
CA GLY A 50 -12.82 4.69 -19.80
C GLY A 50 -11.62 4.28 -18.97
N LEU A 51 -10.79 5.23 -18.53
CA LEU A 51 -9.65 4.95 -17.68
C LEU A 51 -10.07 4.23 -16.39
N TYR A 52 -11.06 4.75 -15.70
CA TYR A 52 -11.59 4.13 -14.47
C TYR A 52 -12.11 2.71 -14.72
N GLU A 53 -12.75 2.45 -15.85
CA GLU A 53 -13.20 1.10 -16.19
C GLU A 53 -12.03 0.15 -16.52
N MET A 54 -10.98 0.67 -17.12
CA MET A 54 -9.79 -0.11 -17.48
C MET A 54 -8.97 -0.50 -16.25
N THR A 55 -8.81 0.37 -15.26
CA THR A 55 -8.05 0.07 -14.02
C THR A 55 -8.63 -1.10 -13.21
N LYS A 56 -9.88 -1.53 -13.49
CA LYS A 56 -10.42 -2.78 -12.95
C LYS A 56 -9.59 -4.01 -13.31
N LEU A 57 -8.93 -4.00 -14.48
CA LEU A 57 -8.06 -5.12 -14.89
C LEU A 57 -6.79 -5.15 -14.03
N HIS A 58 -6.19 -4.00 -13.77
CA HIS A 58 -5.04 -3.88 -12.88
C HIS A 58 -5.38 -4.39 -11.47
N VAL A 59 -6.43 -3.88 -10.86
CA VAL A 59 -6.85 -4.30 -9.52
C VAL A 59 -7.21 -5.79 -9.46
N LEU A 60 -7.83 -6.32 -10.52
CA LEU A 60 -8.12 -7.76 -10.61
C LEU A 60 -6.83 -8.58 -10.66
N ASN A 61 -5.86 -8.19 -11.47
CA ASN A 61 -4.57 -8.88 -11.57
C ASN A 61 -3.83 -8.85 -10.24
N MET A 62 -3.72 -7.68 -9.63
CA MET A 62 -3.12 -7.50 -8.32
C MET A 62 -3.79 -8.38 -7.25
N GLY A 63 -5.13 -8.44 -7.24
CA GLY A 63 -5.89 -9.30 -6.33
C GLY A 63 -5.63 -10.79 -6.54
N LEU A 64 -5.48 -11.24 -7.79
CA LEU A 64 -5.23 -12.64 -8.15
C LEU A 64 -3.76 -13.07 -7.97
N THR A 65 -2.85 -12.14 -7.88
CA THR A 65 -1.41 -12.38 -7.69
C THR A 65 -1.01 -12.10 -6.24
N CYS A 66 -0.90 -10.84 -5.88
CA CYS A 66 -0.36 -10.39 -4.60
C CYS A 66 -1.39 -10.40 -3.47
N GLY A 67 -2.69 -10.32 -3.80
CA GLY A 67 -3.80 -10.36 -2.85
C GLY A 67 -4.19 -11.77 -2.36
N LEU A 68 -3.65 -12.84 -2.95
CA LEU A 68 -3.94 -14.19 -2.48
C LEU A 68 -3.33 -14.46 -1.09
N PRO A 69 -4.10 -15.03 -0.13
CA PRO A 69 -3.61 -15.25 1.23
C PRO A 69 -2.30 -16.05 1.31
N SER A 70 -2.11 -17.04 0.45
CA SER A 70 -0.89 -17.86 0.41
C SER A 70 0.34 -17.05 -0.03
N TYR A 71 0.20 -16.19 -1.04
CA TYR A 71 1.25 -15.27 -1.46
C TYR A 71 1.49 -14.21 -0.39
N ALA A 72 0.42 -13.59 0.09
CA ALA A 72 0.49 -12.53 1.09
C ALA A 72 1.22 -12.96 2.36
N GLN A 73 0.99 -14.19 2.83
CA GLN A 73 1.67 -14.73 4.00
C GLN A 73 3.19 -14.81 3.79
N VAL A 74 3.64 -15.29 2.65
CA VAL A 74 5.08 -15.39 2.34
C VAL A 74 5.68 -14.02 2.04
N GLY A 75 5.05 -13.27 1.12
CA GLY A 75 5.55 -11.98 0.63
C GLY A 75 5.60 -10.88 1.70
N SER A 76 4.69 -10.93 2.69
CA SER A 76 4.65 -9.92 3.76
C SER A 76 5.42 -10.31 5.03
N THR A 77 5.87 -11.55 5.14
CA THR A 77 6.46 -12.09 6.39
C THR A 77 7.58 -11.20 6.93
N ASN A 78 8.61 -10.91 6.14
CA ASN A 78 9.75 -10.12 6.60
C ASN A 78 9.35 -8.70 6.98
N LEU A 79 8.52 -8.06 6.18
CA LEU A 79 8.11 -6.68 6.42
C LEU A 79 7.21 -6.57 7.66
N MET A 80 6.27 -7.49 7.85
CA MET A 80 5.43 -7.55 9.06
C MET A 80 6.25 -7.84 10.32
N TRP A 81 7.26 -8.71 10.23
CA TRP A 81 8.17 -8.98 11.33
C TRP A 81 9.03 -7.75 11.68
N GLN A 82 9.58 -7.06 10.68
CA GLN A 82 10.30 -5.79 10.87
C GLN A 82 9.41 -4.72 11.50
N LEU A 83 8.17 -4.61 11.06
CA LEU A 83 7.20 -3.64 11.56
C LEU A 83 6.89 -3.89 13.05
N VAL A 84 6.54 -5.13 13.42
CA VAL A 84 6.26 -5.48 14.83
C VAL A 84 7.51 -5.34 15.69
N GLY A 85 8.66 -5.79 15.19
CA GLY A 85 9.93 -5.63 15.91
C GLY A 85 10.30 -4.16 16.14
N THR A 86 10.02 -3.29 15.17
CA THR A 86 10.20 -1.83 15.32
C THR A 86 9.29 -1.28 16.41
N MET A 87 8.02 -1.68 16.44
CA MET A 87 7.07 -1.29 17.51
C MET A 87 7.54 -1.80 18.89
N ASP A 88 7.97 -3.04 18.98
CA ASP A 88 8.50 -3.62 20.22
C ASP A 88 9.70 -2.84 20.74
N GLN A 89 10.66 -2.52 19.89
CA GLN A 89 11.83 -1.72 20.27
C GLN A 89 11.42 -0.34 20.79
N THR A 90 10.47 0.30 20.12
CA THR A 90 9.96 1.61 20.53
C THR A 90 9.27 1.56 21.89
N LEU A 91 8.54 0.49 22.19
CA LEU A 91 7.83 0.33 23.45
C LEU A 91 8.73 -0.04 24.62
N ASN A 92 9.73 -0.90 24.38
CA ASN A 92 10.55 -1.53 25.42
C ASN A 92 11.91 -0.87 25.59
N GLY A 93 12.36 -0.04 24.65
CA GLY A 93 13.68 0.59 24.67
C GLY A 93 14.84 -0.39 24.45
N VAL A 94 14.58 -1.61 24.01
CA VAL A 94 15.59 -2.68 23.86
C VAL A 94 15.83 -2.96 22.37
N LYS A 95 17.11 -2.84 21.93
CA LYS A 95 17.51 -3.14 20.56
C LYS A 95 17.44 -4.64 20.28
N ASN A 96 16.70 -5.00 19.22
CA ASN A 96 16.81 -6.31 18.59
C ASN A 96 17.77 -6.18 17.38
N PRO A 97 18.89 -6.93 17.33
CA PRO A 97 19.88 -6.82 16.25
C PRO A 97 19.30 -7.13 14.87
N ASP A 98 18.27 -7.95 14.80
CA ASP A 98 17.63 -8.34 13.54
C ASP A 98 16.61 -7.31 13.02
N ILE A 99 16.30 -6.28 13.80
CA ILE A 99 15.37 -5.21 13.41
C ILE A 99 16.17 -4.01 12.90
N LEU A 100 15.88 -3.60 11.67
CA LEU A 100 16.61 -2.55 10.96
C LEU A 100 16.42 -1.16 11.59
N ALA A 101 15.18 -0.84 12.01
CA ALA A 101 14.88 0.46 12.58
C ALA A 101 15.63 0.74 13.89
N PRO A 102 16.04 2.00 14.16
CA PRO A 102 16.58 2.40 15.46
C PRO A 102 15.55 2.25 16.59
N VAL A 103 16.02 2.01 17.83
CA VAL A 103 15.15 1.83 19.01
C VAL A 103 14.31 3.07 19.31
N GLU A 104 14.87 4.25 19.15
CA GLU A 104 14.22 5.52 19.48
C GLU A 104 13.45 6.13 18.31
N SER A 105 13.24 5.38 17.23
CA SER A 105 12.58 5.88 16.04
C SER A 105 11.10 6.19 16.33
N LYS A 106 10.71 7.45 16.19
CA LYS A 106 9.30 7.89 16.26
C LYS A 106 8.58 7.80 14.93
N PHE A 107 9.33 7.69 13.85
CA PHE A 107 8.85 7.54 12.49
C PHE A 107 9.78 6.60 11.74
N THR A 108 9.22 5.57 11.11
CA THR A 108 9.95 4.63 10.26
C THR A 108 9.23 4.53 8.93
N LEU A 109 9.94 4.73 7.85
CA LEU A 109 9.43 4.60 6.49
C LEU A 109 10.06 3.37 5.83
N PHE A 110 9.21 2.45 5.40
CA PHE A 110 9.58 1.36 4.50
C PHE A 110 9.12 1.73 3.09
N VAL A 111 10.06 1.90 2.17
CA VAL A 111 9.75 2.17 0.76
C VAL A 111 9.61 0.83 0.06
N ALA A 112 8.48 0.63 -0.61
CA ALA A 112 8.10 -0.62 -1.21
C ALA A 112 7.24 -0.38 -2.46
N HIS A 113 6.78 -1.44 -3.09
CA HIS A 113 5.87 -1.41 -4.23
C HIS A 113 4.40 -1.58 -3.78
N ASP A 114 3.46 -1.29 -4.67
CA ASP A 114 2.02 -1.51 -4.56
C ASP A 114 1.67 -2.97 -4.20
N GLU A 115 2.36 -3.93 -4.83
CA GLU A 115 2.28 -5.35 -4.51
C GLU A 115 2.49 -5.64 -3.01
N ASN A 116 3.43 -4.95 -2.38
CA ASN A 116 3.70 -5.12 -0.96
C ASN A 116 2.57 -4.55 -0.10
N LEU A 117 1.98 -3.41 -0.51
CA LEU A 117 0.83 -2.84 0.19
C LEU A 117 -0.36 -3.79 0.16
N LEU A 118 -0.67 -4.34 -1.01
CA LEU A 118 -1.77 -5.29 -1.17
C LEU A 118 -1.51 -6.59 -0.41
N ALA A 119 -0.28 -7.12 -0.48
CA ALA A 119 0.11 -8.32 0.26
C ALA A 119 0.00 -8.11 1.77
N ILE A 120 0.43 -6.97 2.33
CA ILE A 120 0.25 -6.63 3.75
C ILE A 120 -1.23 -6.54 4.12
N ALA A 121 -2.04 -5.87 3.31
CA ALA A 121 -3.47 -5.75 3.54
C ALA A 121 -4.13 -7.14 3.57
N SER A 122 -3.81 -8.00 2.61
CA SER A 122 -4.29 -9.37 2.54
C SER A 122 -3.81 -10.22 3.72
N PHE A 123 -2.52 -10.10 4.10
CA PHE A 123 -1.97 -10.78 5.29
C PHE A 123 -2.75 -10.41 6.57
N LEU A 124 -3.12 -9.15 6.71
CA LEU A 124 -3.90 -8.65 7.85
C LEU A 124 -5.39 -8.99 7.75
N GLY A 125 -5.86 -9.53 6.61
CA GLY A 125 -7.26 -9.74 6.34
C GLY A 125 -8.04 -8.44 6.11
N VAL A 126 -7.35 -7.34 5.81
CA VAL A 126 -7.97 -6.07 5.41
C VAL A 126 -8.40 -6.20 3.96
N VAL A 127 -9.69 -6.34 3.73
CA VAL A 127 -10.20 -6.71 2.41
C VAL A 127 -10.89 -5.58 1.67
N THR A 128 -11.04 -4.41 2.30
CA THR A 128 -11.80 -3.33 1.67
C THR A 128 -11.29 -1.95 2.10
N TRP A 129 -10.75 -1.20 1.16
CA TRP A 129 -10.63 0.25 1.21
C TRP A 129 -11.09 0.84 -0.12
N LYS A 130 -11.48 2.09 -0.11
CA LYS A 130 -11.88 2.82 -1.29
C LYS A 130 -11.37 4.24 -1.19
N ALA A 131 -10.41 4.58 -2.03
CA ALA A 131 -9.96 5.95 -2.20
C ALA A 131 -10.73 6.63 -3.35
N GLU A 132 -10.95 7.92 -3.24
CA GLU A 132 -11.61 8.71 -4.28
C GLU A 132 -10.73 8.75 -5.54
N GLY A 133 -11.34 8.45 -6.68
CA GLY A 133 -10.67 8.37 -7.97
C GLY A 133 -10.09 6.98 -8.30
N PHE A 134 -9.90 6.11 -7.33
CA PHE A 134 -9.30 4.78 -7.50
C PHE A 134 -10.34 3.65 -7.48
N GLN A 135 -9.99 2.47 -7.91
CA GLN A 135 -10.80 1.27 -7.72
C GLN A 135 -10.82 0.84 -6.24
N GLN A 136 -11.75 -0.05 -5.89
CA GLN A 136 -11.73 -0.66 -4.56
C GLN A 136 -10.49 -1.54 -4.41
N ASN A 137 -9.77 -1.40 -3.30
CA ASN A 137 -8.52 -2.12 -2.99
C ASN A 137 -7.36 -1.82 -3.94
N ASP A 138 -7.41 -0.67 -4.58
CA ASP A 138 -6.36 -0.19 -5.46
C ASP A 138 -5.22 0.42 -4.62
N PRO A 139 -3.99 -0.12 -4.69
CA PRO A 139 -2.83 0.46 -4.04
C PRO A 139 -2.18 1.55 -4.90
N GLY A 140 -2.95 2.54 -5.32
CA GLY A 140 -2.55 3.55 -6.28
C GLY A 140 -1.20 4.25 -5.99
N PRO A 141 -0.65 5.01 -6.96
CA PRO A 141 0.68 5.60 -6.90
C PRO A 141 0.92 6.42 -5.64
N ALA A 142 2.09 6.25 -5.02
CA ALA A 142 2.47 6.90 -3.75
C ALA A 142 1.50 6.66 -2.58
N GLY A 143 0.65 5.63 -2.67
CA GLY A 143 -0.18 5.16 -1.57
C GLY A 143 0.65 4.59 -0.42
N ALA A 144 0.15 4.68 0.80
CA ALA A 144 0.86 4.18 1.98
C ALA A 144 -0.09 3.50 2.97
N LEU A 145 0.35 2.38 3.55
CA LEU A 145 -0.23 1.84 4.77
C LEU A 145 0.47 2.48 5.97
N VAL A 146 -0.29 3.20 6.79
CA VAL A 146 0.22 3.92 7.96
C VAL A 146 -0.23 3.22 9.23
N PHE A 147 0.72 2.70 9.97
CA PHE A 147 0.51 2.09 11.28
C PHE A 147 0.88 3.09 12.36
N GLU A 148 -0.09 3.47 13.18
CA GLU A 148 0.12 4.38 14.29
C GLU A 148 0.06 3.63 15.62
N LEU A 149 1.11 3.78 16.42
CA LEU A 149 1.18 3.22 17.77
C LEU A 149 0.77 4.30 18.78
N HIS A 150 -0.28 4.06 19.53
CA HIS A 150 -0.81 4.98 20.51
C HIS A 150 -0.83 4.38 21.91
N LYS A 151 -0.54 5.19 22.92
CA LYS A 151 -0.77 4.86 24.33
C LYS A 151 -2.00 5.62 24.84
N VAL A 152 -3.03 4.89 25.22
CA VAL A 152 -4.28 5.44 25.74
C VAL A 152 -4.02 6.03 27.13
N LYS A 153 -4.22 7.34 27.30
CA LYS A 153 -3.85 8.06 28.53
C LYS A 153 -4.55 7.52 29.79
N GLN A 154 -5.83 7.12 29.66
CA GLN A 154 -6.64 6.69 30.81
C GLN A 154 -6.30 5.27 31.29
N SER A 155 -6.06 4.34 30.36
CA SER A 155 -5.82 2.93 30.68
C SER A 155 -4.35 2.52 30.63
N GLY A 156 -3.51 3.33 30.01
CA GLY A 156 -2.12 2.95 29.70
C GLY A 156 -2.01 1.90 28.59
N GLN A 157 -3.11 1.42 28.05
CA GLN A 157 -3.14 0.42 26.99
C GLN A 157 -2.46 0.95 25.72
N VAL A 158 -1.68 0.10 25.09
CA VAL A 158 -1.10 0.37 23.76
C VAL A 158 -2.03 -0.20 22.69
N ILE A 159 -2.30 0.61 21.67
CA ILE A 159 -3.15 0.25 20.54
C ILE A 159 -2.44 0.58 19.23
N VAL A 160 -2.81 -0.14 18.17
CA VAL A 160 -2.41 0.13 16.79
C VAL A 160 -3.62 0.61 16.01
N ARG A 161 -3.45 1.67 15.24
CA ARG A 161 -4.39 2.13 14.22
C ARG A 161 -3.77 1.98 12.86
N LEU A 162 -4.56 1.54 11.90
CA LEU A 162 -4.14 1.36 10.52
C LEU A 162 -4.93 2.27 9.59
N PHE A 163 -4.22 2.93 8.69
CA PHE A 163 -4.82 3.78 7.66
C PHE A 163 -4.22 3.47 6.30
N TYR A 164 -5.02 3.60 5.26
CA TYR A 164 -4.53 3.81 3.92
C TYR A 164 -4.51 5.30 3.63
N VAL A 165 -3.37 5.81 3.21
CA VAL A 165 -3.16 7.24 2.93
C VAL A 165 -2.70 7.40 1.50
N ILE A 166 -3.41 8.23 0.72
CA ILE A 166 -3.09 8.49 -0.67
C ILE A 166 -3.62 9.87 -1.09
N ALA A 167 -2.90 10.59 -1.94
CA ALA A 167 -3.44 11.75 -2.64
C ALA A 167 -4.60 11.32 -3.56
N THR A 168 -5.58 12.18 -3.82
CA THR A 168 -6.54 11.91 -4.89
C THR A 168 -5.85 11.94 -6.25
N LEU A 169 -6.42 11.27 -7.25
CA LEU A 169 -5.92 11.38 -8.63
C LEU A 169 -5.90 12.83 -9.11
N ASP A 170 -6.88 13.64 -8.70
CA ASP A 170 -6.94 15.07 -9.01
C ASP A 170 -5.79 15.85 -8.37
N GLN A 171 -5.49 15.58 -7.09
CA GLN A 171 -4.33 16.18 -6.40
C GLN A 171 -3.00 15.81 -7.08
N MET A 172 -2.85 14.54 -7.50
CA MET A 172 -1.66 14.10 -8.24
C MET A 172 -1.56 14.80 -9.59
N ARG A 173 -2.64 14.78 -10.37
CA ARG A 173 -2.73 15.35 -11.71
C ARG A 173 -2.39 16.83 -11.74
N HIS A 174 -2.79 17.59 -10.73
CA HIS A 174 -2.52 19.03 -10.61
C HIS A 174 -1.28 19.34 -9.77
N ALA A 175 -0.48 18.33 -9.39
CA ALA A 175 0.69 18.48 -8.52
C ALA A 175 0.37 19.32 -7.27
N THR A 176 -0.79 19.09 -6.67
CA THR A 176 -1.27 19.85 -5.51
C THR A 176 -0.34 19.64 -4.33
N THR A 177 0.18 20.72 -3.76
CA THR A 177 0.98 20.63 -2.53
C THR A 177 0.10 20.15 -1.38
N LEU A 178 0.45 19.00 -0.81
CA LEU A 178 -0.28 18.45 0.32
C LEU A 178 0.10 19.19 1.60
N THR A 179 -0.91 19.71 2.29
CA THR A 179 -0.77 20.47 3.53
C THR A 179 -1.88 20.04 4.51
N LEU A 180 -1.96 20.66 5.69
CA LEU A 180 -3.08 20.44 6.61
C LEU A 180 -4.41 20.97 6.06
N ASP A 181 -4.37 21.96 5.18
CA ASP A 181 -5.55 22.54 4.52
C ASP A 181 -5.95 21.77 3.26
N THR A 182 -4.98 21.11 2.62
CA THR A 182 -5.17 20.26 1.44
C THR A 182 -4.59 18.88 1.70
N PRO A 183 -5.12 18.12 2.66
CA PRO A 183 -4.54 16.86 3.07
C PRO A 183 -4.76 15.77 2.00
N PRO A 184 -3.94 14.72 2.00
CA PRO A 184 -4.27 13.50 1.28
C PRO A 184 -5.50 12.83 1.90
N GLN A 185 -6.10 11.92 1.19
CA GLN A 185 -7.10 11.04 1.76
C GLN A 185 -6.47 10.16 2.86
N ARG A 186 -7.18 10.00 3.96
CA ARG A 186 -6.77 9.16 5.08
C ARG A 186 -7.92 8.26 5.47
N ILE A 187 -7.86 7.02 5.03
CA ILE A 187 -8.94 6.04 5.12
C ILE A 187 -8.64 5.09 6.28
N PRO A 188 -9.45 5.09 7.34
CA PRO A 188 -9.26 4.15 8.44
C PRO A 188 -9.53 2.72 7.97
N LEU A 189 -8.62 1.81 8.33
CA LEU A 189 -8.74 0.39 8.04
C LEU A 189 -8.96 -0.38 9.35
N THR A 190 -9.75 -1.44 9.28
CA THR A 190 -9.99 -2.32 10.42
C THR A 190 -9.30 -3.66 10.21
N ILE A 191 -8.72 -4.19 11.28
CA ILE A 191 -8.03 -5.48 11.25
C ILE A 191 -8.99 -6.54 11.82
N PRO A 192 -9.43 -7.52 11.02
CA PRO A 192 -10.37 -8.55 11.47
C PRO A 192 -9.92 -9.31 12.72
N ALA A 193 -8.63 -9.62 12.82
CA ALA A 193 -8.04 -10.26 14.00
C ALA A 193 -8.24 -9.45 15.30
N CYS A 194 -8.54 -8.15 15.18
CA CYS A 194 -8.85 -7.25 16.31
C CYS A 194 -10.37 -7.06 16.50
N GLY A 195 -11.19 -7.94 15.96
CA GLY A 195 -12.66 -7.85 16.01
C GLY A 195 -13.22 -6.74 15.12
N GLY A 196 -12.52 -6.36 14.06
CA GLY A 196 -12.94 -5.31 13.11
C GLY A 196 -12.95 -3.89 13.71
N ARG A 197 -12.23 -3.67 14.82
CA ARG A 197 -12.11 -2.36 15.46
C ARG A 197 -10.97 -1.54 14.85
N SER A 198 -11.14 -0.23 14.81
CA SER A 198 -10.09 0.71 14.40
C SER A 198 -8.95 0.79 15.42
N ASP A 199 -9.27 0.61 16.71
CA ASP A 199 -8.33 0.58 17.82
C ASP A 199 -7.99 -0.88 18.15
N CYS A 200 -6.92 -1.40 17.55
CA CYS A 200 -6.45 -2.76 17.80
C CYS A 200 -5.50 -2.80 19.00
N PRO A 201 -5.78 -3.56 20.09
CA PRO A 201 -4.83 -3.74 21.16
C PRO A 201 -3.50 -4.28 20.62
N TYR A 202 -2.38 -3.65 20.98
CA TYR A 202 -1.07 -4.02 20.44
C TYR A 202 -0.71 -5.49 20.68
N ASP A 203 -1.00 -6.01 21.86
CA ASP A 203 -0.71 -7.42 22.18
C ASP A 203 -1.50 -8.40 21.27
N GLN A 204 -2.75 -8.04 20.94
CA GLN A 204 -3.57 -8.82 20.04
C GLN A 204 -3.03 -8.76 18.60
N PHE A 205 -2.66 -7.55 18.14
CA PHE A 205 -2.01 -7.34 16.85
C PHE A 205 -0.71 -8.14 16.74
N LYS A 206 0.19 -8.00 17.72
CA LYS A 206 1.45 -8.73 17.77
C LYS A 206 1.27 -10.23 17.79
N THR A 207 0.32 -10.74 18.59
CA THR A 207 0.01 -12.17 18.66
C THR A 207 -0.43 -12.70 17.31
N PHE A 208 -1.31 -11.96 16.62
CA PHE A 208 -1.75 -12.32 15.27
C PHE A 208 -0.57 -12.39 14.30
N ILE A 209 0.27 -11.34 14.24
CA ILE A 209 1.43 -11.30 13.33
C ILE A 209 2.36 -12.49 13.61
N ASN A 210 2.74 -12.70 14.86
CA ASN A 210 3.67 -13.78 15.25
C ASN A 210 3.14 -15.18 14.94
N ALA A 211 1.81 -15.36 14.91
CA ALA A 211 1.18 -16.62 14.55
C ALA A 211 1.15 -16.86 13.04
N HIS A 212 1.23 -15.80 12.22
CA HIS A 212 1.07 -15.91 10.77
C HIS A 212 2.37 -15.69 9.97
N VAL A 213 3.41 -15.09 10.58
CA VAL A 213 4.71 -14.99 9.90
C VAL A 213 5.33 -16.38 9.68
N ARG A 214 5.87 -16.58 8.51
CA ARG A 214 6.58 -17.78 8.10
C ARG A 214 8.03 -17.70 8.58
N LYS A 215 8.34 -18.38 9.68
CA LYS A 215 9.68 -18.34 10.29
C LYS A 215 10.79 -18.83 9.36
N ASP A 216 10.47 -19.74 8.47
CA ASP A 216 11.35 -20.28 7.43
C ASP A 216 11.64 -19.27 6.29
N CYS A 217 10.88 -18.17 6.22
CA CYS A 217 11.06 -17.09 5.26
C CYS A 217 11.66 -15.82 5.90
N LEU A 218 11.99 -15.82 7.18
CA LEU A 218 12.60 -14.67 7.84
C LEU A 218 14.07 -14.52 7.41
N VAL A 219 14.42 -13.31 7.00
CA VAL A 219 15.80 -12.92 6.77
C VAL A 219 16.29 -12.24 8.04
N THR A 220 17.13 -12.93 8.80
CA THR A 220 17.87 -12.34 9.93
C THR A 220 19.03 -11.53 9.40
N ALA A 221 19.34 -10.39 10.03
CA ALA A 221 20.52 -9.63 9.68
C ALA A 221 21.73 -10.51 10.02
N THR A 222 22.34 -11.11 9.01
CA THR A 222 23.64 -11.74 9.18
C THR A 222 24.62 -10.61 9.46
N PRO A 223 25.41 -10.65 10.55
CA PRO A 223 26.48 -9.69 10.73
C PRO A 223 27.35 -9.69 9.46
N ALA A 224 27.58 -8.52 8.88
CA ALA A 224 28.56 -8.40 7.81
C ALA A 224 29.91 -8.97 8.32
N PRO A 225 30.60 -9.77 7.51
CA PRO A 225 31.87 -10.37 7.90
C PRO A 225 32.94 -9.30 8.19
#